data_76f9fff0b55f8565d6a92ebd92089825
#
_entry.id   76f9fff0b55f8565d6a92ebd92089825
#
_cell.length_a   1.000
_cell.length_b   1.000
_cell.length_c   1.000
_cell.angle_alpha   90.00
_cell.angle_beta   90.00
_cell.angle_gamma   90.00
#
_symmetry.space_group_name_H-M   'P 1'
#
loop_
_entity.id
_entity.type
_entity.pdbx_description
1 polymer ?
#
loop_
_entity_poly.entity_id
_entity_poly.type
_entity_poly.pdbx_seq_one_letter_code
_entity_poly.pdbx_strand_id
1 'polypeptide(L)'
;AMLKLNTETIYQAIQQALHTTISTRQSRKGEISSWKAYAPAHAGKLAIEAVDRVMRGEGAPSPIYEGEDSVIARILDGKKALYKVPLPKKGEIKKAILETYTKEYSAEYQSQALIDLAKKLKKKISNLNQIKKIDIYTSHHTHYVIGTGANDPQKMDPNASRETLDHSIMYIFAVALEDGSWHHIKSYTKKRAKKKSTLKIWRSIKTHEDKKWTKKYHDPNPKKKSFGAKVIVTLKNGKKITEQQDRADAHPYGSRPFKR
;
A
#
# COMPACT_ATOMS: atom_id res chain seq x y z
N ALA A 1 -14.95 23.40 -3.98
CA ALA A 1 -14.82 23.47 -5.45
C ALA A 1 -16.10 23.01 -6.17
N MET A 2 -16.59 21.79 -5.95
CA MET A 2 -17.81 21.28 -6.62
C MET A 2 -19.05 22.11 -6.28
N LEU A 3 -19.19 22.56 -5.04
CA LEU A 3 -20.28 23.42 -4.58
C LEU A 3 -20.06 24.90 -4.91
N LYS A 4 -18.96 25.26 -5.57
CA LYS A 4 -18.60 26.65 -5.93
C LYS A 4 -18.57 27.61 -4.73
N LEU A 5 -18.22 27.11 -3.54
CA LEU A 5 -18.11 27.94 -2.33
C LEU A 5 -16.99 28.96 -2.48
N ASN A 6 -17.09 30.09 -1.78
CA ASN A 6 -16.06 31.10 -1.72
C ASN A 6 -14.83 30.60 -0.91
N THR A 7 -13.72 31.28 -1.03
CA THR A 7 -12.44 30.84 -0.42
C THR A 7 -12.52 30.79 1.10
N GLU A 8 -13.19 31.75 1.75
CA GLU A 8 -13.34 31.76 3.20
C GLU A 8 -14.14 30.55 3.70
N THR A 9 -15.26 30.25 3.10
CA THR A 9 -16.06 29.05 3.44
C THR A 9 -15.26 27.76 3.25
N ILE A 10 -14.46 27.68 2.17
CA ILE A 10 -13.58 26.52 1.93
C ILE A 10 -12.50 26.44 3.02
N TYR A 11 -11.88 27.57 3.39
CA TYR A 11 -10.87 27.64 4.43
C TYR A 11 -11.43 27.18 5.77
N GLN A 12 -12.57 27.70 6.20
CA GLN A 12 -13.24 27.31 7.43
C GLN A 12 -13.58 25.80 7.45
N ALA A 13 -14.08 25.25 6.35
CA ALA A 13 -14.38 23.82 6.24
C ALA A 13 -13.12 22.94 6.39
N ILE A 14 -11.99 23.37 5.81
CA ILE A 14 -10.71 22.66 5.97
C ILE A 14 -10.26 22.71 7.43
N GLN A 15 -10.33 23.87 8.10
CA GLN A 15 -9.95 24.03 9.50
C GLN A 15 -10.79 23.10 10.39
N GLN A 16 -12.12 23.11 10.22
CA GLN A 16 -13.02 22.28 11.00
C GLN A 16 -12.81 20.78 10.76
N ALA A 17 -12.67 20.37 9.49
CA ALA A 17 -12.41 18.96 9.14
C ALA A 17 -11.14 18.44 9.80
N LEU A 18 -10.06 19.22 9.79
CA LEU A 18 -8.79 18.79 10.39
C LEU A 18 -8.88 18.63 11.89
N HIS A 19 -9.62 19.49 12.58
CA HIS A 19 -9.77 19.44 14.03
C HIS A 19 -10.38 18.11 14.52
N THR A 20 -11.19 17.45 13.70
CA THR A 20 -11.90 16.20 14.05
C THR A 20 -11.30 14.94 13.44
N THR A 21 -10.30 15.01 12.55
CA THR A 21 -9.89 13.87 11.72
C THR A 21 -8.45 13.43 11.88
N ILE A 22 -7.75 13.83 12.92
CA ILE A 22 -6.34 13.43 13.11
C ILE A 22 -6.28 11.95 13.50
N SER A 23 -5.58 11.16 12.67
CA SER A 23 -5.29 9.75 12.96
C SER A 23 -3.80 9.46 12.79
N THR A 24 -3.26 8.63 13.68
CA THR A 24 -1.85 8.23 13.65
C THR A 24 -1.63 6.95 12.86
N ARG A 25 -0.40 6.72 12.42
CA ARG A 25 0.00 5.49 11.74
C ARG A 25 -0.07 4.26 12.66
N GLN A 26 -0.18 4.42 13.98
CA GLN A 26 -0.29 3.32 14.92
C GLN A 26 -1.47 2.38 14.59
N SER A 27 -2.57 2.90 14.04
CA SER A 27 -3.73 2.11 13.59
C SER A 27 -3.42 1.11 12.46
N ARG A 28 -2.20 1.12 11.92
CA ARG A 28 -1.75 0.23 10.82
C ARG A 28 -0.55 -0.62 11.21
N LYS A 29 -0.26 -0.73 12.51
CA LYS A 29 0.78 -1.60 13.07
C LYS A 29 0.16 -2.73 13.87
N GLY A 30 0.86 -3.88 13.95
CA GLY A 30 0.39 -5.06 14.63
C GLY A 30 -0.83 -5.66 13.92
N GLU A 31 -1.86 -6.02 14.68
CA GLU A 31 -3.10 -6.54 14.11
C GLU A 31 -3.87 -5.45 13.38
N ILE A 32 -4.06 -5.64 12.08
CA ILE A 32 -4.81 -4.71 11.25
C ILE A 32 -6.27 -5.18 11.22
N SER A 33 -7.18 -4.30 11.63
CA SER A 33 -8.62 -4.58 11.66
C SER A 33 -9.34 -4.09 10.41
N SER A 34 -10.61 -4.46 10.28
CA SER A 34 -11.51 -3.97 9.23
C SER A 34 -11.66 -2.44 9.22
N TRP A 35 -11.37 -1.76 10.34
CA TRP A 35 -11.33 -0.29 10.40
C TRP A 35 -10.47 0.35 9.31
N LYS A 36 -9.40 -0.31 8.89
CA LYS A 36 -8.57 0.15 7.78
C LYS A 36 -9.36 0.40 6.50
N ALA A 37 -10.36 -0.43 6.21
CA ALA A 37 -11.23 -0.25 5.04
C ALA A 37 -12.24 0.90 5.24
N TYR A 38 -12.70 1.12 6.47
CA TYR A 38 -13.68 2.15 6.80
C TYR A 38 -13.07 3.54 6.99
N ALA A 39 -11.82 3.64 7.41
CA ALA A 39 -11.19 4.91 7.75
C ALA A 39 -11.29 5.98 6.63
N PRO A 40 -11.06 5.69 5.34
CA PRO A 40 -11.23 6.67 4.27
C PRO A 40 -12.68 7.12 4.09
N ALA A 41 -13.64 6.21 4.20
CA ALA A 41 -15.07 6.54 4.09
C ALA A 41 -15.53 7.39 5.30
N HIS A 42 -15.05 7.08 6.50
CA HIS A 42 -15.31 7.87 7.69
C HIS A 42 -14.73 9.27 7.58
N ALA A 43 -13.49 9.41 7.11
CA ALA A 43 -12.89 10.72 6.84
C ALA A 43 -13.71 11.53 5.81
N GLY A 44 -14.21 10.88 4.75
CA GLY A 44 -15.10 11.50 3.78
C GLY A 44 -16.42 11.99 4.40
N LYS A 45 -17.03 11.20 5.28
CA LYS A 45 -18.23 11.60 6.03
C LYS A 45 -17.96 12.87 6.86
N LEU A 46 -16.88 12.89 7.64
CA LEU A 46 -16.52 14.03 8.47
C LEU A 46 -16.19 15.29 7.63
N ALA A 47 -15.58 15.11 6.47
CA ALA A 47 -15.32 16.22 5.55
C ALA A 47 -16.63 16.83 5.00
N ILE A 48 -17.62 16.00 4.64
CA ILE A 48 -18.95 16.48 4.21
C ILE A 48 -19.66 17.20 5.35
N GLU A 49 -19.61 16.65 6.56
CA GLU A 49 -20.21 17.27 7.75
C GLU A 49 -19.58 18.64 8.04
N ALA A 50 -18.24 18.76 7.98
CA ALA A 50 -17.55 20.03 8.17
C ALA A 50 -18.00 21.09 7.13
N VAL A 51 -18.16 20.70 5.88
CA VAL A 51 -18.66 21.60 4.81
C VAL A 51 -20.09 22.04 5.10
N ASP A 52 -20.98 21.12 5.48
CA ASP A 52 -22.39 21.43 5.77
C ASP A 52 -22.52 22.41 6.96
N ARG A 53 -21.78 22.18 8.05
CA ARG A 53 -21.74 23.05 9.24
C ARG A 53 -21.30 24.47 8.87
N VAL A 54 -20.20 24.60 8.15
CA VAL A 54 -19.68 25.92 7.75
C VAL A 54 -20.62 26.62 6.78
N MET A 55 -21.28 25.91 5.87
CA MET A 55 -22.31 26.49 5.01
C MET A 55 -23.53 27.04 5.81
N ARG A 56 -23.77 26.51 7.01
CA ARG A 56 -24.80 26.98 7.95
C ARG A 56 -24.31 28.11 8.86
N GLY A 57 -23.07 28.57 8.68
CA GLY A 57 -22.50 29.70 9.45
C GLY A 57 -21.73 29.28 10.70
N GLU A 58 -21.45 27.98 10.91
CA GLU A 58 -20.60 27.56 12.02
C GLU A 58 -19.15 27.91 11.72
N GLY A 59 -18.50 28.66 12.64
CA GLY A 59 -17.06 28.97 12.55
C GLY A 59 -16.21 27.78 12.93
N ALA A 60 -14.96 27.77 12.45
CA ALA A 60 -13.97 26.77 12.76
C ALA A 60 -12.80 27.36 13.58
N PRO A 61 -12.11 26.54 14.41
CA PRO A 61 -10.84 26.96 15.02
C PRO A 61 -9.84 27.33 13.94
N SER A 62 -9.32 28.57 13.98
CA SER A 62 -8.49 29.09 12.91
C SER A 62 -7.42 30.04 13.46
N PRO A 63 -6.15 29.92 13.02
CA PRO A 63 -5.62 28.88 12.14
C PRO A 63 -5.34 27.56 12.89
N ILE A 64 -5.59 26.39 12.27
CA ILE A 64 -5.31 25.08 12.89
C ILE A 64 -3.99 24.48 12.42
N TYR A 65 -3.54 24.77 11.20
CA TYR A 65 -2.26 24.29 10.69
C TYR A 65 -1.08 25.04 11.27
N GLU A 66 -1.21 26.34 11.49
CA GLU A 66 -0.14 27.29 11.86
C GLU A 66 -0.37 27.85 13.26
N GLY A 67 0.73 28.20 13.93
CA GLY A 67 0.72 28.71 15.29
C GLY A 67 1.48 27.82 16.27
N GLU A 68 1.63 28.29 17.51
CA GLU A 68 2.47 27.64 18.53
C GLU A 68 1.95 26.24 18.91
N ASP A 69 0.64 26.06 18.98
CA ASP A 69 0.00 24.80 19.37
C ASP A 69 -0.70 24.09 18.20
N SER A 70 -0.35 24.47 16.98
CA SER A 70 -0.95 23.98 15.75
C SER A 70 -0.56 22.53 15.43
N VAL A 71 -1.24 21.97 14.40
CA VAL A 71 -0.93 20.64 13.86
C VAL A 71 0.52 20.55 13.38
N ILE A 72 1.04 21.58 12.68
CA ILE A 72 2.43 21.60 12.24
C ILE A 72 3.38 21.57 13.44
N ALA A 73 3.11 22.40 14.45
CA ALA A 73 3.97 22.54 15.62
C ALA A 73 4.01 21.30 16.51
N ARG A 74 2.87 20.62 16.72
CA ARG A 74 2.71 19.54 17.71
C ARG A 74 2.70 18.15 17.13
N ILE A 75 2.31 17.98 15.87
CA ILE A 75 2.06 16.65 15.26
C ILE A 75 2.99 16.37 14.08
N LEU A 76 3.40 17.43 13.36
CA LEU A 76 4.30 17.28 12.21
C LEU A 76 5.75 17.66 12.59
N ASP A 77 6.43 18.44 11.75
CA ASP A 77 7.87 18.67 11.86
C ASP A 77 8.27 19.84 12.78
N GLY A 78 7.35 20.30 13.63
CA GLY A 78 7.59 21.35 14.62
C GLY A 78 7.29 22.76 14.12
N LYS A 79 7.20 23.73 15.05
CA LYS A 79 6.72 25.10 14.81
C LYS A 79 7.50 25.93 13.79
N LYS A 80 8.70 25.49 13.41
CA LYS A 80 9.53 26.16 12.40
C LYS A 80 9.36 25.55 11.00
N ALA A 81 8.62 24.46 10.86
CA ALA A 81 8.43 23.81 9.57
C ALA A 81 7.48 24.61 8.68
N LEU A 82 7.83 24.70 7.41
CA LEU A 82 7.04 25.36 6.39
C LEU A 82 6.61 24.33 5.35
N TYR A 83 5.32 24.27 5.09
CA TYR A 83 4.75 23.42 4.07
C TYR A 83 4.24 24.27 2.89
N LYS A 84 4.65 23.88 1.68
CA LYS A 84 4.18 24.52 0.46
C LYS A 84 3.38 23.50 -0.37
N VAL A 85 2.09 23.73 -0.49
CA VAL A 85 1.20 22.92 -1.30
C VAL A 85 1.01 23.60 -2.66
N PRO A 86 1.52 23.02 -3.76
CA PRO A 86 1.29 23.58 -5.09
C PRO A 86 -0.18 23.38 -5.50
N LEU A 87 -0.89 24.47 -5.69
CA LEU A 87 -2.23 24.43 -6.23
C LEU A 87 -2.19 24.51 -7.76
N PRO A 88 -3.15 23.86 -8.46
CA PRO A 88 -3.21 23.94 -9.90
C PRO A 88 -3.55 25.37 -10.37
N LYS A 89 -2.99 25.76 -11.50
CA LYS A 89 -3.26 27.07 -12.11
C LYS A 89 -4.70 27.14 -12.62
N LYS A 90 -5.22 28.37 -12.82
CA LYS A 90 -6.53 28.60 -13.47
C LYS A 90 -6.50 27.99 -14.89
N GLY A 91 -7.50 27.18 -15.21
CA GLY A 91 -7.58 26.50 -16.52
C GLY A 91 -6.73 25.24 -16.67
N GLU A 92 -5.90 24.91 -15.69
CA GLU A 92 -5.11 23.68 -15.72
C GLU A 92 -6.01 22.43 -15.64
N ILE A 93 -5.78 21.48 -16.55
CA ILE A 93 -6.52 20.22 -16.58
C ILE A 93 -6.15 19.37 -15.37
N LYS A 94 -7.14 18.95 -14.58
CA LYS A 94 -6.96 18.10 -13.40
C LYS A 94 -6.76 16.65 -13.82
N LYS A 95 -5.50 16.23 -13.97
CA LYS A 95 -5.12 14.88 -14.47
C LYS A 95 -4.70 13.88 -13.40
N ALA A 96 -4.54 14.29 -12.14
CA ALA A 96 -3.92 13.45 -11.11
C ALA A 96 -4.58 12.07 -10.97
N ILE A 97 -5.90 11.98 -11.12
CA ILE A 97 -6.61 10.69 -11.08
C ILE A 97 -6.21 9.75 -12.22
N LEU A 98 -5.83 10.29 -13.38
CA LEU A 98 -5.40 9.51 -14.54
C LEU A 98 -3.98 8.94 -14.36
N GLU A 99 -3.21 9.50 -13.43
CA GLU A 99 -1.83 9.11 -13.13
C GLU A 99 -1.74 8.15 -11.93
N THR A 100 -2.89 7.76 -11.35
CA THR A 100 -2.94 6.80 -10.25
C THR A 100 -2.65 5.38 -10.72
N TYR A 101 -2.05 4.58 -9.84
CA TYR A 101 -1.75 3.19 -10.12
C TYR A 101 -2.97 2.31 -9.80
N THR A 102 -3.43 1.57 -10.79
CA THR A 102 -4.55 0.64 -10.64
C THR A 102 -4.09 -0.71 -10.10
N LYS A 103 -4.91 -1.33 -9.25
CA LYS A 103 -4.68 -2.71 -8.78
C LYS A 103 -5.46 -3.70 -9.64
N GLU A 104 -4.80 -4.74 -10.13
CA GLU A 104 -5.47 -5.90 -10.73
C GLU A 104 -5.92 -6.88 -9.64
N TYR A 105 -5.10 -7.02 -8.62
CA TYR A 105 -5.36 -7.97 -7.53
C TYR A 105 -5.80 -7.22 -6.27
N SER A 106 -6.78 -7.77 -5.56
CA SER A 106 -7.23 -7.28 -4.25
C SER A 106 -6.19 -7.60 -3.16
N ALA A 107 -5.02 -7.02 -3.29
CA ALA A 107 -3.88 -7.15 -2.40
C ALA A 107 -3.15 -5.82 -2.28
N GLU A 108 -2.28 -5.69 -1.29
CA GLU A 108 -1.46 -4.51 -1.09
C GLU A 108 -0.70 -4.15 -2.37
N TYR A 109 -0.45 -2.82 -2.62
CA TYR A 109 0.07 -2.40 -3.94
C TYR A 109 1.48 -2.93 -4.24
N GLN A 110 2.38 -2.97 -3.26
CA GLN A 110 3.74 -3.49 -3.45
C GLN A 110 3.77 -4.99 -3.75
N SER A 111 2.66 -5.70 -3.54
CA SER A 111 2.53 -7.11 -3.90
C SER A 111 2.06 -7.37 -5.33
N GLN A 112 1.59 -6.34 -6.06
CA GLN A 112 1.02 -6.55 -7.40
C GLN A 112 2.02 -7.19 -8.37
N ALA A 113 3.22 -6.62 -8.49
CA ALA A 113 4.30 -7.20 -9.32
C ALA A 113 4.77 -8.57 -8.80
N LEU A 114 4.71 -8.79 -7.49
CA LEU A 114 5.09 -10.07 -6.88
C LEU A 114 4.08 -11.18 -7.17
N ILE A 115 2.79 -10.86 -7.27
CA ILE A 115 1.77 -11.82 -7.72
C ILE A 115 2.04 -12.23 -9.17
N ASP A 116 2.36 -11.29 -10.06
CA ASP A 116 2.73 -11.57 -11.44
C ASP A 116 4.00 -12.44 -11.52
N LEU A 117 5.02 -12.14 -10.72
CA LEU A 117 6.24 -12.94 -10.60
C LEU A 117 5.95 -14.36 -10.08
N ALA A 118 5.09 -14.50 -9.09
CA ALA A 118 4.67 -15.79 -8.54
C ALA A 118 3.99 -16.66 -9.62
N LYS A 119 3.12 -16.06 -10.44
CA LYS A 119 2.47 -16.73 -11.58
C LYS A 119 3.48 -17.18 -12.64
N LYS A 120 4.50 -16.36 -12.94
CA LYS A 120 5.59 -16.71 -13.86
C LYS A 120 6.44 -17.86 -13.32
N LEU A 121 6.82 -17.77 -12.04
CA LEU A 121 7.60 -18.81 -11.36
C LEU A 121 6.86 -20.14 -11.24
N LYS A 122 5.54 -20.10 -11.00
CA LYS A 122 4.70 -21.32 -10.98
C LYS A 122 4.83 -22.13 -12.26
N LYS A 123 4.92 -21.50 -13.42
CA LYS A 123 5.09 -22.17 -14.72
C LYS A 123 6.48 -22.80 -14.88
N LYS A 124 7.49 -22.35 -14.13
CA LYS A 124 8.88 -22.82 -14.19
C LYS A 124 9.22 -23.86 -13.13
N ILE A 125 8.38 -24.00 -12.11
CA ILE A 125 8.61 -24.92 -10.99
C ILE A 125 7.60 -26.05 -11.08
N SER A 126 8.05 -27.21 -11.54
CA SER A 126 7.20 -28.39 -11.71
C SER A 126 6.68 -28.96 -10.38
N ASN A 127 7.49 -28.91 -9.33
CA ASN A 127 7.15 -29.44 -8.01
C ASN A 127 7.52 -28.44 -6.90
N LEU A 128 6.49 -27.78 -6.33
CA LEU A 128 6.67 -26.82 -5.23
C LEU A 128 7.23 -27.44 -3.95
N ASN A 129 7.11 -28.76 -3.74
CA ASN A 129 7.68 -29.46 -2.60
C ASN A 129 9.21 -29.46 -2.63
N GLN A 130 9.82 -29.22 -3.76
CA GLN A 130 11.27 -29.10 -3.92
C GLN A 130 11.82 -27.72 -3.53
N ILE A 131 10.96 -26.76 -3.21
CA ILE A 131 11.41 -25.46 -2.73
C ILE A 131 12.08 -25.62 -1.39
N LYS A 132 13.35 -25.14 -1.30
CA LYS A 132 14.14 -25.04 -0.06
C LYS A 132 13.97 -23.67 0.59
N LYS A 133 14.10 -22.59 -0.22
CA LYS A 133 13.92 -21.23 0.24
C LYS A 133 13.55 -20.30 -0.94
N ILE A 134 12.95 -19.16 -0.60
CA ILE A 134 12.61 -18.08 -1.52
C ILE A 134 13.16 -16.78 -0.95
N ASP A 135 14.03 -16.12 -1.71
CA ASP A 135 14.58 -14.80 -1.37
C ASP A 135 13.96 -13.74 -2.29
N ILE A 136 13.29 -12.73 -1.71
CA ILE A 136 12.66 -11.62 -2.41
C ILE A 136 13.46 -10.34 -2.15
N TYR A 137 14.10 -9.80 -3.17
CA TYR A 137 14.83 -8.55 -3.13
C TYR A 137 13.93 -7.42 -3.63
N THR A 138 13.68 -6.43 -2.78
CA THR A 138 12.71 -5.36 -3.04
C THR A 138 13.12 -4.04 -2.38
N SER A 139 12.25 -3.02 -2.40
CA SER A 139 12.54 -1.71 -1.79
C SER A 139 12.58 -1.78 -0.26
N HIS A 140 13.26 -0.79 0.35
CA HIS A 140 13.26 -0.56 1.80
C HIS A 140 11.83 -0.58 2.36
N HIS A 141 10.94 0.25 1.81
CA HIS A 141 9.56 0.35 2.29
C HIS A 141 8.84 -0.99 2.26
N THR A 142 8.94 -1.72 1.16
CA THR A 142 8.32 -3.04 1.02
C THR A 142 8.88 -4.04 2.03
N HIS A 143 10.21 -4.08 2.21
CA HIS A 143 10.86 -4.98 3.16
C HIS A 143 10.47 -4.69 4.61
N TYR A 144 10.53 -3.42 5.05
CA TYR A 144 10.31 -3.04 6.44
C TYR A 144 8.84 -2.80 6.83
N VAL A 145 7.91 -2.69 5.87
CA VAL A 145 6.50 -2.46 6.19
C VAL A 145 5.67 -3.72 6.07
N ILE A 146 5.86 -4.49 4.99
CA ILE A 146 5.02 -5.66 4.68
C ILE A 146 5.83 -6.95 4.45
N GLY A 147 7.15 -6.87 4.54
CA GLY A 147 8.07 -7.98 4.42
C GLY A 147 8.58 -8.51 5.77
N THR A 148 9.59 -9.37 5.72
CA THR A 148 10.21 -9.96 6.94
C THR A 148 10.96 -8.93 7.77
N GLY A 149 11.43 -7.83 7.21
CA GLY A 149 12.07 -6.73 7.94
C GLY A 149 11.12 -5.92 8.83
N ALA A 150 9.82 -6.10 8.69
CA ALA A 150 8.84 -5.48 9.58
C ALA A 150 8.94 -5.98 11.03
N ASN A 151 9.57 -7.16 11.25
CA ASN A 151 9.66 -7.84 12.53
C ASN A 151 8.31 -7.98 13.24
N ASP A 152 7.24 -8.19 12.45
CA ASP A 152 5.88 -8.32 12.91
C ASP A 152 5.43 -9.78 12.79
N PRO A 153 5.35 -10.53 13.91
CA PRO A 153 5.03 -11.96 13.90
C PRO A 153 3.63 -12.24 13.34
N GLN A 154 2.70 -11.28 13.41
CA GLN A 154 1.35 -11.46 12.88
C GLN A 154 1.33 -11.63 11.36
N LYS A 155 2.34 -11.11 10.66
CA LYS A 155 2.52 -11.35 9.21
C LYS A 155 2.89 -12.80 8.86
N MET A 156 3.14 -13.62 9.86
CA MET A 156 3.43 -15.07 9.73
C MET A 156 2.40 -15.94 10.46
N ASP A 157 1.32 -15.33 11.01
CA ASP A 157 0.25 -16.02 11.73
C ASP A 157 -0.89 -16.44 10.79
N PRO A 158 -1.18 -17.74 10.64
CA PRO A 158 -2.30 -18.24 9.83
C PRO A 158 -3.68 -17.93 10.44
N ASN A 159 -3.75 -17.43 11.67
CA ASN A 159 -4.98 -16.95 12.31
C ASN A 159 -5.21 -15.45 12.15
N ALA A 160 -4.22 -14.72 11.64
CA ALA A 160 -4.30 -13.27 11.47
C ALA A 160 -5.55 -12.84 10.67
N SER A 161 -5.95 -11.60 10.88
CA SER A 161 -7.06 -10.99 10.13
C SER A 161 -6.77 -10.97 8.63
N ARG A 162 -7.83 -10.90 7.81
CA ARG A 162 -7.70 -10.71 6.37
C ARG A 162 -6.84 -9.50 6.03
N GLU A 163 -7.02 -8.42 6.77
CA GLU A 163 -6.32 -7.14 6.60
C GLU A 163 -4.83 -7.26 6.93
N THR A 164 -4.48 -8.07 7.92
CA THR A 164 -3.07 -8.39 8.25
C THR A 164 -2.44 -9.26 7.16
N LEU A 165 -3.14 -10.31 6.70
CA LEU A 165 -2.68 -11.16 5.60
C LEU A 165 -2.50 -10.37 4.29
N ASP A 166 -3.36 -9.37 4.03
CA ASP A 166 -3.22 -8.43 2.91
C ASP A 166 -1.94 -7.57 3.00
N HIS A 167 -1.36 -7.46 4.19
CA HIS A 167 -0.10 -6.75 4.44
C HIS A 167 1.08 -7.68 4.76
N SER A 168 1.00 -8.94 4.34
CA SER A 168 2.09 -9.92 4.40
C SER A 168 2.49 -10.35 2.99
N ILE A 169 3.59 -9.79 2.48
CA ILE A 169 4.16 -10.21 1.18
C ILE A 169 4.45 -11.70 1.15
N MET A 170 4.91 -12.26 2.27
CA MET A 170 5.23 -13.68 2.37
C MET A 170 3.99 -14.53 2.15
N TYR A 171 2.86 -14.16 2.78
CA TYR A 171 1.58 -14.84 2.57
C TYR A 171 1.08 -14.70 1.13
N ILE A 172 1.02 -13.45 0.64
CA ILE A 172 0.50 -13.13 -0.70
C ILE A 172 1.29 -13.89 -1.77
N PHE A 173 2.62 -13.86 -1.68
CA PHE A 173 3.47 -14.54 -2.63
C PHE A 173 3.32 -16.07 -2.57
N ALA A 174 3.25 -16.65 -1.36
CA ALA A 174 3.08 -18.09 -1.16
C ALA A 174 1.76 -18.59 -1.81
N VAL A 175 0.66 -17.88 -1.57
CA VAL A 175 -0.65 -18.22 -2.14
C VAL A 175 -0.65 -18.08 -3.65
N ALA A 176 -0.15 -16.96 -4.19
CA ALA A 176 -0.08 -16.72 -5.62
C ALA A 176 0.83 -17.74 -6.34
N LEU A 177 1.94 -18.15 -5.72
CA LEU A 177 2.82 -19.18 -6.26
C LEU A 177 2.18 -20.56 -6.26
N GLU A 178 1.46 -20.90 -5.19
CA GLU A 178 0.81 -22.22 -5.07
C GLU A 178 -0.37 -22.36 -6.05
N ASP A 179 -1.21 -21.33 -6.14
CA ASP A 179 -2.42 -21.36 -6.96
C ASP A 179 -2.16 -20.97 -8.44
N GLY A 180 -1.10 -20.23 -8.72
CA GLY A 180 -0.87 -19.63 -10.05
C GLY A 180 -1.88 -18.53 -10.41
N SER A 181 -2.65 -18.07 -9.42
CA SER A 181 -3.71 -17.06 -9.54
C SER A 181 -3.95 -16.35 -8.22
N TRP A 182 -4.80 -15.30 -8.26
CA TRP A 182 -5.22 -14.58 -7.07
C TRP A 182 -6.74 -14.35 -7.10
N HIS A 183 -7.41 -14.59 -5.98
CA HIS A 183 -8.84 -14.38 -5.86
C HIS A 183 -9.17 -13.58 -4.60
N HIS A 184 -9.99 -12.54 -4.74
CA HIS A 184 -10.28 -11.53 -3.70
C HIS A 184 -10.92 -12.08 -2.40
N ILE A 185 -11.57 -13.27 -2.44
CA ILE A 185 -12.10 -13.95 -1.27
C ILE A 185 -11.32 -15.24 -0.99
N LYS A 186 -11.23 -16.16 -1.97
CA LYS A 186 -10.69 -17.51 -1.75
C LYS A 186 -9.24 -17.49 -1.26
N SER A 187 -8.43 -16.51 -1.73
CA SER A 187 -7.04 -16.36 -1.32
C SER A 187 -6.86 -15.93 0.14
N TYR A 188 -7.92 -15.46 0.82
CA TYR A 188 -7.87 -14.99 2.20
C TYR A 188 -8.64 -15.83 3.21
N THR A 189 -9.20 -16.96 2.81
CA THR A 189 -9.95 -17.81 3.75
C THR A 189 -9.03 -18.38 4.83
N LYS A 190 -9.54 -18.55 6.05
CA LYS A 190 -8.81 -19.22 7.14
C LYS A 190 -8.32 -20.62 6.75
N LYS A 191 -9.15 -21.36 6.00
CA LYS A 191 -8.77 -22.69 5.44
C LYS A 191 -7.55 -22.57 4.53
N ARG A 192 -7.50 -21.52 3.69
CA ARG A 192 -6.37 -21.26 2.78
C ARG A 192 -5.10 -20.90 3.53
N ALA A 193 -5.18 -20.01 4.52
CA ALA A 193 -4.04 -19.60 5.32
C ALA A 193 -3.44 -20.77 6.16
N LYS A 194 -4.29 -21.69 6.62
CA LYS A 194 -3.90 -22.86 7.43
C LYS A 194 -3.47 -24.07 6.60
N LYS A 195 -3.53 -24.01 5.28
CA LYS A 195 -3.15 -25.14 4.43
C LYS A 195 -1.66 -25.47 4.60
N LYS A 196 -1.33 -26.70 4.94
CA LYS A 196 0.04 -27.17 5.23
C LYS A 196 1.05 -26.82 4.12
N SER A 197 0.66 -27.00 2.85
CA SER A 197 1.52 -26.68 1.70
C SER A 197 1.78 -25.17 1.57
N THR A 198 0.76 -24.32 1.82
CA THR A 198 0.91 -22.87 1.86
C THR A 198 1.86 -22.44 2.98
N LEU A 199 1.64 -22.95 4.20
CA LEU A 199 2.50 -22.66 5.35
C LEU A 199 3.96 -23.02 5.10
N LYS A 200 4.22 -24.14 4.42
CA LYS A 200 5.57 -24.55 4.05
C LYS A 200 6.24 -23.54 3.12
N ILE A 201 5.54 -23.09 2.07
CA ILE A 201 6.06 -22.09 1.13
C ILE A 201 6.20 -20.75 1.86
N TRP A 202 5.19 -20.31 2.57
CA TRP A 202 5.16 -19.04 3.30
C TRP A 202 6.37 -18.89 4.24
N ARG A 203 6.63 -19.91 5.07
CA ARG A 203 7.75 -19.93 6.01
C ARG A 203 9.13 -20.03 5.35
N SER A 204 9.19 -20.43 4.08
CA SER A 204 10.44 -20.46 3.32
C SER A 204 10.84 -19.12 2.69
N ILE A 205 9.97 -18.10 2.81
CA ILE A 205 10.18 -16.78 2.19
C ILE A 205 10.91 -15.85 3.15
N LYS A 206 11.95 -15.19 2.64
CA LYS A 206 12.62 -14.04 3.28
C LYS A 206 12.64 -12.87 2.29
N THR A 207 12.40 -11.68 2.77
CA THR A 207 12.57 -10.46 1.99
C THR A 207 13.89 -9.79 2.36
N HIS A 208 14.47 -9.06 1.41
CA HIS A 208 15.72 -8.33 1.58
C HIS A 208 15.56 -6.95 0.93
N GLU A 209 16.09 -5.92 1.59
CA GLU A 209 16.24 -4.64 0.94
C GLU A 209 17.32 -4.73 -0.15
N ASP A 210 17.02 -4.14 -1.30
CA ASP A 210 17.98 -3.91 -2.37
C ASP A 210 17.90 -2.42 -2.76
N LYS A 211 19.03 -1.70 -2.60
CA LYS A 211 19.13 -0.26 -2.84
C LYS A 211 18.67 0.15 -4.26
N LYS A 212 18.82 -0.73 -5.25
CA LYS A 212 18.31 -0.50 -6.61
C LYS A 212 16.79 -0.33 -6.62
N TRP A 213 16.07 -1.21 -5.91
CA TRP A 213 14.61 -1.14 -5.79
C TRP A 213 14.17 0.02 -4.91
N THR A 214 14.91 0.32 -3.85
CA THR A 214 14.64 1.50 -3.00
C THR A 214 14.75 2.79 -3.81
N LYS A 215 15.79 2.94 -4.63
CA LYS A 215 15.94 4.10 -5.52
C LYS A 215 14.78 4.22 -6.52
N LYS A 216 14.38 3.13 -7.15
CA LYS A 216 13.23 3.11 -8.08
C LYS A 216 11.91 3.42 -7.39
N TYR A 217 11.71 2.95 -6.15
CA TYR A 217 10.51 3.23 -5.37
C TYR A 217 10.31 4.73 -5.11
N HIS A 218 11.39 5.45 -4.86
CA HIS A 218 11.38 6.89 -4.57
C HIS A 218 11.63 7.78 -5.80
N ASP A 219 11.72 7.21 -7.00
CA ASP A 219 11.96 8.00 -8.21
C ASP A 219 10.82 9.01 -8.40
N PRO A 220 11.12 10.32 -8.53
CA PRO A 220 10.10 11.35 -8.73
C PRO A 220 9.43 11.26 -10.09
N ASN A 221 10.09 10.66 -11.08
CA ASN A 221 9.53 10.47 -12.41
C ASN A 221 8.57 9.25 -12.40
N PRO A 222 7.25 9.44 -12.62
CA PRO A 222 6.29 8.34 -12.60
C PRO A 222 6.59 7.26 -13.65
N LYS A 223 7.26 7.61 -14.75
CA LYS A 223 7.69 6.65 -15.77
C LYS A 223 8.87 5.77 -15.33
N LYS A 224 9.63 6.20 -14.33
CA LYS A 224 10.77 5.46 -13.75
C LYS A 224 10.44 4.82 -12.43
N LYS A 225 9.47 5.37 -11.70
CA LYS A 225 9.01 4.84 -10.42
C LYS A 225 8.54 3.40 -10.55
N SER A 226 8.94 2.55 -9.59
CA SER A 226 8.72 1.12 -9.67
C SER A 226 8.52 0.51 -8.29
N PHE A 227 7.55 -0.39 -8.19
CA PHE A 227 7.25 -1.20 -7.01
C PHE A 227 7.56 -2.68 -7.29
N GLY A 228 8.67 -2.92 -7.96
CA GLY A 228 9.07 -4.24 -8.41
C GLY A 228 9.93 -5.00 -7.41
N ALA A 229 10.36 -6.16 -7.86
CA ALA A 229 11.23 -7.05 -7.11
C ALA A 229 12.02 -8.01 -8.01
N LYS A 230 13.06 -8.60 -7.42
CA LYS A 230 13.74 -9.79 -7.93
C LYS A 230 13.48 -10.94 -6.95
N VAL A 231 13.09 -12.09 -7.46
CA VAL A 231 12.82 -13.30 -6.68
C VAL A 231 13.78 -14.40 -7.09
N ILE A 232 14.40 -15.04 -6.10
CA ILE A 232 15.26 -16.20 -6.29
C ILE A 232 14.66 -17.38 -5.51
N VAL A 233 14.22 -18.40 -6.23
CA VAL A 233 13.76 -19.66 -5.64
C VAL A 233 14.92 -20.66 -5.70
N THR A 234 15.35 -21.13 -4.54
CA THR A 234 16.37 -22.19 -4.41
C THR A 234 15.67 -23.51 -4.15
N LEU A 235 15.89 -24.50 -5.00
CA LEU A 235 15.38 -25.85 -4.84
C LEU A 235 16.29 -26.69 -3.92
N LYS A 236 15.79 -27.82 -3.43
CA LYS A 236 16.54 -28.74 -2.53
C LYS A 236 17.81 -29.31 -3.20
N ASN A 237 17.79 -29.47 -4.52
CA ASN A 237 18.95 -29.94 -5.29
C ASN A 237 19.97 -28.81 -5.59
N GLY A 238 19.78 -27.62 -5.00
CA GLY A 238 20.66 -26.47 -5.20
C GLY A 238 20.36 -25.62 -6.43
N LYS A 239 19.52 -26.07 -7.37
CA LYS A 239 19.12 -25.27 -8.55
C LYS A 239 18.42 -24.00 -8.12
N LYS A 240 18.79 -22.87 -8.74
CA LYS A 240 18.16 -21.56 -8.53
C LYS A 240 17.34 -21.16 -9.76
N ILE A 241 16.15 -20.68 -9.53
CA ILE A 241 15.24 -20.11 -10.52
C ILE A 241 15.04 -18.66 -10.16
N THR A 242 15.38 -17.75 -11.07
CA THR A 242 15.33 -16.30 -10.82
C THR A 242 14.38 -15.63 -11.79
N GLU A 243 13.56 -14.73 -11.25
CA GLU A 243 12.68 -13.84 -11.99
C GLU A 243 12.76 -12.43 -11.41
N GLN A 244 12.58 -11.42 -12.26
CA GLN A 244 12.44 -10.04 -11.82
C GLN A 244 11.42 -9.29 -12.65
N GLN A 245 10.80 -8.28 -12.05
CA GLN A 245 9.82 -7.44 -12.69
C GLN A 245 9.81 -6.06 -12.06
N ASP A 246 9.85 -5.01 -12.86
CA ASP A 246 9.89 -3.64 -12.37
C ASP A 246 8.50 -3.17 -11.91
N ARG A 247 7.44 -3.55 -12.62
CA ARG A 247 6.06 -3.10 -12.40
C ARG A 247 5.10 -4.25 -12.57
N ALA A 248 3.95 -4.14 -11.92
CA ALA A 248 2.82 -5.03 -12.20
C ALA A 248 2.41 -4.96 -13.67
N ASP A 249 1.92 -6.06 -14.22
CA ASP A 249 1.49 -6.11 -15.62
C ASP A 249 0.36 -5.11 -15.90
N ALA A 250 -0.56 -4.89 -14.95
CA ALA A 250 -1.66 -3.93 -15.06
C ALA A 250 -1.30 -2.47 -14.72
N HIS A 251 -0.04 -2.18 -14.36
CA HIS A 251 0.41 -0.81 -14.14
C HIS A 251 0.27 0.02 -15.42
N PRO A 252 -0.01 1.35 -15.39
CA PRO A 252 -0.11 2.19 -16.58
C PRO A 252 1.06 2.07 -17.58
N TYR A 253 2.25 1.76 -17.06
CA TYR A 253 3.47 1.49 -17.85
C TYR A 253 3.91 0.01 -17.78
N GLY A 254 2.99 -0.88 -17.44
CA GLY A 254 3.22 -2.34 -17.40
C GLY A 254 3.02 -2.99 -18.77
N SER A 255 3.15 -4.32 -18.81
CA SER A 255 3.00 -5.09 -20.06
C SER A 255 1.55 -5.24 -20.53
N ARG A 256 0.59 -5.07 -19.62
CA ARG A 256 -0.85 -5.24 -19.87
C ARG A 256 -1.67 -4.21 -19.09
N PRO A 257 -1.49 -2.90 -19.38
CA PRO A 257 -2.21 -1.85 -18.66
C PRO A 257 -3.73 -1.97 -18.90
N PHE A 258 -4.52 -1.53 -17.91
CA PHE A 258 -5.95 -1.39 -18.14
C PHE A 258 -6.18 -0.41 -19.30
N LYS A 259 -7.06 -0.78 -20.21
CA LYS A 259 -7.53 0.14 -21.26
C LYS A 259 -8.31 1.28 -20.57
N ARG A 260 -7.98 2.50 -20.92
CA ARG A 260 -8.66 3.72 -20.46
C ARG A 260 -9.66 4.18 -21.53
#